data_cc939385a0b16626e6b723bbef5e5672
#
_entry.id   cc939385a0b16626e6b723bbef5e5672
#
_cell.length_a   1.000
_cell.length_b   1.000
_cell.length_c   1.000
_cell.angle_alpha   90.00
_cell.angle_beta   90.00
_cell.angle_gamma   90.00
#
_symmetry.space_group_name_H-M   'P 1'
#
loop_
_entity.id
_entity.type
_entity.pdbx_description
1 polymer ?
#
loop_
_entity_poly.entity_id
_entity_poly.type
_entity_poly.pdbx_seq_one_letter_code
_entity_poly.pdbx_strand_id
1 'polypeptide(L)'
;YARSKGRAEAAILSNAPGSVILRPSIVFGPEDSFFNKFAAMAKMFPALPLIGGGKTKFQPVYVEDVAQAVALGVDGTIAGGKIYELGGPEVLTFRECMELVLHTIRRQRPLVSLPFGIASMLGSVASLIPLITPPITSDQVALLRHDNVVSEDAIRDGRTLEGMGIRPTLLSSVVPSYLVQYRPQGQFTDTGKAA
;
A
#
# COMPACT_ATOMS: atom_id res chain seq x y z
N TYR A 1 14.20 -2.25 -8.13
CA TYR A 1 13.45 -2.99 -7.13
C TYR A 1 12.69 -4.19 -7.74
N ALA A 2 11.76 -4.03 -8.67
CA ALA A 2 10.96 -5.12 -9.25
C ALA A 2 11.83 -6.23 -9.89
N ARG A 3 12.88 -5.87 -10.63
CA ARG A 3 13.82 -6.83 -11.21
C ARG A 3 14.58 -7.64 -10.17
N SER A 4 14.98 -7.04 -9.05
CA SER A 4 15.68 -7.76 -7.97
C SER A 4 14.76 -8.75 -7.26
N LYS A 5 13.50 -8.37 -7.03
CA LYS A 5 12.49 -9.27 -6.46
C LYS A 5 12.19 -10.46 -7.39
N GLY A 6 11.97 -10.22 -8.69
CA GLY A 6 11.73 -11.31 -9.65
C GLY A 6 12.92 -12.29 -9.77
N ARG A 7 14.18 -11.79 -9.72
CA ARG A 7 15.36 -12.65 -9.67
C ARG A 7 15.43 -13.47 -8.38
N ALA A 8 15.09 -12.87 -7.24
CA ALA A 8 15.04 -13.57 -5.96
C ALA A 8 13.99 -14.67 -5.95
N GLU A 9 12.79 -14.42 -6.46
CA GLU A 9 11.73 -15.41 -6.60
C GLU A 9 12.17 -16.60 -7.47
N ALA A 10 12.75 -16.32 -8.65
CA ALA A 10 13.26 -17.36 -9.53
C ALA A 10 14.37 -18.19 -8.86
N ALA A 11 15.29 -17.53 -8.13
CA ALA A 11 16.34 -18.23 -7.39
C ALA A 11 15.78 -19.07 -6.24
N ILE A 12 14.77 -18.58 -5.52
CA ILE A 12 14.12 -19.35 -4.45
C ILE A 12 13.46 -20.61 -5.02
N LEU A 13 12.64 -20.46 -6.06
CA LEU A 13 11.92 -21.60 -6.65
C LEU A 13 12.85 -22.63 -7.30
N SER A 14 14.02 -22.21 -7.82
CA SER A 14 15.00 -23.13 -8.39
C SER A 14 15.77 -23.91 -7.33
N ASN A 15 16.09 -23.29 -6.18
CA ASN A 15 16.87 -23.92 -5.12
C ASN A 15 15.99 -24.60 -4.05
N ALA A 16 14.76 -24.14 -3.87
CA ALA A 16 13.77 -24.67 -2.94
C ALA A 16 12.39 -24.75 -3.61
N PRO A 17 12.14 -25.75 -4.48
CA PRO A 17 10.92 -25.82 -5.30
C PRO A 17 9.62 -25.91 -4.50
N GLY A 18 9.69 -26.31 -3.22
CA GLY A 18 8.55 -26.36 -2.31
C GLY A 18 8.24 -25.04 -1.59
N SER A 19 8.97 -23.96 -1.88
CA SER A 19 8.76 -22.68 -1.21
C SER A 19 7.43 -22.05 -1.58
N VAL A 20 6.79 -21.38 -0.61
CA VAL A 20 5.65 -20.49 -0.84
C VAL A 20 6.16 -19.07 -1.02
N ILE A 21 5.73 -18.40 -2.10
CA ILE A 21 6.03 -16.98 -2.33
C ILE A 21 4.75 -16.20 -2.18
N LEU A 22 4.78 -15.18 -1.31
CA LEU A 22 3.67 -14.27 -1.08
C LEU A 22 4.00 -12.91 -1.68
N ARG A 23 3.12 -12.39 -2.53
CA ARG A 23 3.21 -11.06 -3.15
C ARG A 23 2.07 -10.18 -2.65
N PRO A 24 2.21 -9.51 -1.51
CA PRO A 24 1.20 -8.57 -1.06
C PRO A 24 1.19 -7.31 -1.94
N SER A 25 0.00 -6.76 -2.17
CA SER A 25 -0.17 -5.39 -2.63
C SER A 25 0.30 -4.40 -1.55
N ILE A 26 -0.20 -3.17 -1.51
CA ILE A 26 0.14 -2.24 -0.44
C ILE A 26 -0.40 -2.80 0.88
N VAL A 27 0.51 -3.10 1.81
CA VAL A 27 0.13 -3.55 3.16
C VAL A 27 -0.25 -2.34 4.00
N PHE A 28 -1.41 -2.39 4.65
CA PHE A 28 -1.88 -1.36 5.56
C PHE A 28 -2.06 -1.88 6.98
N GLY A 29 -1.96 -0.97 7.94
CA GLY A 29 -2.06 -1.25 9.37
C GLY A 29 -1.46 -0.13 10.21
N PRO A 30 -1.46 -0.22 11.55
CA PRO A 30 -1.02 0.86 12.44
C PRO A 30 0.37 1.46 12.12
N GLU A 31 1.29 0.62 11.63
CA GLU A 31 2.68 0.99 11.31
C GLU A 31 2.95 1.07 9.81
N ASP A 32 1.92 1.15 8.95
CA ASP A 32 2.13 1.19 7.50
C ASP A 32 2.91 2.44 7.08
N SER A 33 3.66 2.29 6.00
CA SER A 33 4.44 3.39 5.43
C SER A 33 3.72 4.12 4.29
N PHE A 34 2.50 3.73 3.91
CA PHE A 34 1.74 4.35 2.83
C PHE A 34 0.72 5.36 3.39
N PHE A 35 -0.31 4.90 4.09
CA PHE A 35 -1.37 5.76 4.62
C PHE A 35 -0.85 6.73 5.68
N ASN A 36 -0.01 6.25 6.62
CA ASN A 36 0.63 7.11 7.62
C ASN A 36 1.48 8.21 6.99
N LYS A 37 2.25 7.89 5.94
CA LYS A 37 3.10 8.87 5.24
C LYS A 37 2.27 9.98 4.60
N PHE A 38 1.22 9.63 3.86
CA PHE A 38 0.37 10.62 3.21
C PHE A 38 -0.46 11.42 4.21
N ALA A 39 -0.88 10.81 5.32
CA ALA A 39 -1.52 11.53 6.43
C ALA A 39 -0.56 12.55 7.09
N ALA A 40 0.69 12.16 7.33
CA ALA A 40 1.73 13.07 7.82
C ALA A 40 2.01 14.22 6.83
N MET A 41 2.11 13.91 5.52
CA MET A 41 2.28 14.92 4.48
C MET A 41 1.09 15.90 4.46
N ALA A 42 -0.15 15.41 4.56
CA ALA A 42 -1.34 16.25 4.61
C ALA A 42 -1.40 17.14 5.86
N LYS A 43 -0.75 16.74 6.95
CA LYS A 43 -0.58 17.58 8.15
C LYS A 43 0.43 18.70 7.92
N MET A 44 1.53 18.43 7.21
CA MET A 44 2.66 19.34 7.05
C MET A 44 2.53 20.26 5.83
N PHE A 45 1.95 19.80 4.73
CA PHE A 45 1.92 20.52 3.46
C PHE A 45 0.50 21.01 3.10
N PRO A 46 0.41 22.14 2.38
CA PRO A 46 -0.88 22.70 1.96
C PRO A 46 -1.55 21.92 0.82
N ALA A 47 -0.82 21.04 0.12
CA ALA A 47 -1.30 20.23 -0.98
C ALA A 47 -0.63 18.87 -0.97
N LEU A 48 -1.26 17.86 -1.58
CA LEU A 48 -0.67 16.52 -1.79
C LEU A 48 -0.37 16.29 -3.27
N PRO A 49 0.79 15.71 -3.62
CA PRO A 49 1.12 15.36 -4.99
C PRO A 49 0.35 14.12 -5.44
N LEU A 50 -0.28 14.20 -6.60
CA LEU A 50 -1.00 13.12 -7.25
C LEU A 50 -0.23 12.67 -8.49
N ILE A 51 0.73 11.77 -8.30
CA ILE A 51 1.65 11.32 -9.34
C ILE A 51 0.88 10.58 -10.43
N GLY A 52 1.17 10.89 -11.70
CA GLY A 52 0.48 10.30 -12.85
C GLY A 52 -1.03 10.55 -12.89
N GLY A 53 -1.50 11.64 -12.24
CA GLY A 53 -2.92 11.94 -12.12
C GLY A 53 -3.67 11.02 -11.16
N GLY A 54 -2.95 10.15 -10.44
CA GLY A 54 -3.51 9.25 -9.45
C GLY A 54 -4.31 8.08 -10.03
N LYS A 55 -4.04 7.66 -11.27
CA LYS A 55 -4.80 6.61 -11.96
C LYS A 55 -4.35 5.19 -11.62
N THR A 56 -3.15 5.04 -11.07
CA THR A 56 -2.59 3.74 -10.68
C THR A 56 -3.50 3.05 -9.67
N LYS A 57 -3.80 1.79 -9.91
CA LYS A 57 -4.67 0.99 -9.06
C LYS A 57 -3.87 0.19 -8.05
N PHE A 58 -4.40 0.10 -6.86
CA PHE A 58 -3.91 -0.71 -5.75
C PHE A 58 -5.03 -1.56 -5.19
N GLN A 59 -4.66 -2.67 -4.59
CA GLN A 59 -5.58 -3.53 -3.85
C GLN A 59 -5.05 -3.72 -2.41
N PRO A 60 -5.14 -2.67 -1.56
CA PRO A 60 -4.50 -2.68 -0.25
C PRO A 60 -4.95 -3.86 0.59
N VAL A 61 -4.00 -4.48 1.29
CA VAL A 61 -4.20 -5.69 2.10
C VAL A 61 -3.85 -5.42 3.56
N TYR A 62 -4.67 -5.90 4.49
CA TYR A 62 -4.42 -5.73 5.92
C TYR A 62 -3.23 -6.57 6.39
N VAL A 63 -2.41 -6.02 7.27
CA VAL A 63 -1.19 -6.68 7.75
C VAL A 63 -1.46 -7.99 8.45
N GLU A 64 -2.57 -8.10 9.21
CA GLU A 64 -2.93 -9.35 9.89
C GLU A 64 -3.40 -10.42 8.92
N ASP A 65 -4.07 -10.06 7.81
CA ASP A 65 -4.44 -11.01 6.75
C ASP A 65 -3.18 -11.57 6.08
N VAL A 66 -2.15 -10.72 5.87
CA VAL A 66 -0.84 -11.16 5.39
C VAL A 66 -0.16 -12.09 6.39
N ALA A 67 -0.22 -11.78 7.69
CA ALA A 67 0.34 -12.63 8.74
C ALA A 67 -0.33 -14.00 8.80
N GLN A 68 -1.66 -14.07 8.63
CA GLN A 68 -2.38 -15.33 8.52
C GLN A 68 -1.90 -16.13 7.29
N ALA A 69 -1.73 -15.49 6.13
CA ALA A 69 -1.21 -16.16 4.93
C ALA A 69 0.21 -16.72 5.14
N VAL A 70 1.07 -15.98 5.87
CA VAL A 70 2.41 -16.46 6.27
C VAL A 70 2.29 -17.69 7.16
N ALA A 71 1.41 -17.69 8.16
CA ALA A 71 1.19 -18.82 9.05
C ALA A 71 0.77 -20.08 8.27
N LEU A 72 -0.21 -19.96 7.36
CA LEU A 72 -0.66 -21.07 6.52
C LEU A 72 0.47 -21.62 5.61
N GLY A 73 1.38 -20.74 5.16
CA GLY A 73 2.56 -21.15 4.40
C GLY A 73 3.57 -21.92 5.23
N VAL A 74 3.80 -21.50 6.48
CA VAL A 74 4.74 -22.14 7.42
C VAL A 74 4.18 -23.50 7.90
N ASP A 75 2.88 -23.57 8.17
CA ASP A 75 2.21 -24.80 8.63
C ASP A 75 2.02 -25.83 7.51
N GLY A 76 2.34 -25.47 6.26
CA GLY A 76 2.16 -26.35 5.11
C GLY A 76 0.70 -26.58 4.70
N THR A 77 -0.21 -25.74 5.17
CA THR A 77 -1.65 -25.80 4.84
C THR A 77 -1.90 -25.42 3.37
N ILE A 78 -1.11 -24.50 2.82
CA ILE A 78 -1.17 -24.09 1.41
C ILE A 78 -0.08 -24.75 0.58
N ALA A 79 -0.34 -24.97 -0.70
CA ALA A 79 0.57 -25.68 -1.58
C ALA A 79 1.89 -24.92 -1.80
N GLY A 80 3.01 -25.59 -1.57
CA GLY A 80 4.34 -25.10 -1.92
C GLY A 80 4.59 -25.04 -3.43
N GLY A 81 5.68 -24.40 -3.83
CA GLY A 81 6.07 -24.22 -5.24
C GLY A 81 5.18 -23.21 -5.98
N LYS A 82 4.41 -22.40 -5.27
CA LYS A 82 3.45 -21.44 -5.86
C LYS A 82 3.70 -20.02 -5.39
N ILE A 83 3.25 -19.08 -6.23
CA ILE A 83 3.22 -17.66 -5.93
C ILE A 83 1.77 -17.28 -5.66
N TYR A 84 1.50 -16.74 -4.48
CA TYR A 84 0.21 -16.23 -4.07
C TYR A 84 0.22 -14.70 -4.10
N GLU A 85 -0.81 -14.09 -4.65
CA GLU A 85 -0.97 -12.64 -4.72
C GLU A 85 -2.01 -12.20 -3.68
N LEU A 86 -1.60 -11.33 -2.76
CA LEU A 86 -2.43 -10.94 -1.63
C LEU A 86 -2.97 -9.54 -1.83
N GLY A 87 -4.26 -9.44 -2.10
CA GLY A 87 -5.01 -8.18 -2.19
C GLY A 87 -6.14 -8.16 -1.17
N GLY A 88 -6.51 -6.96 -0.74
CA GLY A 88 -7.72 -6.76 0.05
C GLY A 88 -9.00 -6.84 -0.80
N PRO A 89 -10.17 -6.59 -0.19
CA PRO A 89 -11.45 -6.74 -0.89
C PRO A 89 -11.76 -5.59 -1.86
N GLU A 90 -10.99 -4.50 -1.81
CA GLU A 90 -11.25 -3.27 -2.56
C GLU A 90 -10.07 -2.92 -3.48
N VAL A 91 -10.39 -2.60 -4.75
CA VAL A 91 -9.43 -2.03 -5.68
C VAL A 91 -9.65 -0.52 -5.74
N LEU A 92 -8.64 0.26 -5.38
CA LEU A 92 -8.69 1.71 -5.31
C LEU A 92 -7.60 2.32 -6.18
N THR A 93 -7.91 3.43 -6.83
CA THR A 93 -6.90 4.26 -7.48
C THR A 93 -6.06 5.00 -6.43
N PHE A 94 -4.87 5.44 -6.81
CA PHE A 94 -4.04 6.27 -5.94
C PHE A 94 -4.77 7.54 -5.48
N ARG A 95 -5.61 8.12 -6.35
CA ARG A 95 -6.48 9.26 -6.01
C ARG A 95 -7.45 8.89 -4.88
N GLU A 96 -8.19 7.79 -5.03
CA GLU A 96 -9.16 7.34 -4.03
C GLU A 96 -8.49 7.02 -2.68
N CYS A 97 -7.26 6.45 -2.72
CA CYS A 97 -6.47 6.28 -1.49
C CYS A 97 -6.16 7.62 -0.82
N MET A 98 -5.81 8.67 -1.59
CA MET A 98 -5.55 10.00 -1.02
C MET A 98 -6.81 10.66 -0.48
N GLU A 99 -7.93 10.53 -1.18
CA GLU A 99 -9.24 11.02 -0.74
C GLU A 99 -9.68 10.33 0.55
N LEU A 100 -9.48 9.00 0.66
CA LEU A 100 -9.73 8.23 1.88
C LEU A 100 -8.88 8.75 3.06
N VAL A 101 -7.58 8.99 2.84
CA VAL A 101 -6.70 9.57 3.86
C VAL A 101 -7.24 10.92 4.33
N LEU A 102 -7.50 11.85 3.40
CA LEU A 102 -7.96 13.20 3.71
C LEU A 102 -9.30 13.20 4.46
N HIS A 103 -10.23 12.35 4.02
CA HIS A 103 -11.53 12.18 4.69
C HIS A 103 -11.33 11.65 6.13
N THR A 104 -10.50 10.61 6.30
CA THR A 104 -10.27 9.97 7.61
C THR A 104 -9.62 10.93 8.61
N ILE A 105 -8.64 11.73 8.15
CA ILE A 105 -7.96 12.71 9.01
C ILE A 105 -8.68 14.05 9.10
N ARG A 106 -9.84 14.20 8.44
CA ARG A 106 -10.68 15.42 8.43
C ARG A 106 -9.90 16.67 8.00
N ARG A 107 -9.08 16.54 6.96
CA ARG A 107 -8.33 17.66 6.38
C ARG A 107 -8.70 17.84 4.92
N GLN A 108 -8.84 19.10 4.52
CA GLN A 108 -9.02 19.45 3.11
C GLN A 108 -7.67 19.90 2.54
N ARG A 109 -7.16 19.16 1.56
CA ARG A 109 -5.94 19.50 0.84
C ARG A 109 -6.17 19.26 -0.65
N PRO A 110 -5.82 20.22 -1.51
CA PRO A 110 -5.88 20.03 -2.95
C PRO A 110 -4.93 18.89 -3.37
N LEU A 111 -5.43 18.03 -4.25
CA LEU A 111 -4.64 16.97 -4.89
C LEU A 111 -4.07 17.53 -6.20
N VAL A 112 -2.77 17.81 -6.24
CA VAL A 112 -2.10 18.41 -7.40
C VAL A 112 -1.50 17.33 -8.28
N SER A 113 -2.00 17.23 -9.51
CA SER A 113 -1.49 16.25 -10.48
C SER A 113 -0.04 16.57 -10.86
N LEU A 114 0.84 15.58 -10.69
CA LEU A 114 2.26 15.67 -10.99
C LEU A 114 2.62 14.63 -12.06
N PRO A 115 3.03 15.05 -13.26
CA PRO A 115 3.49 14.12 -14.29
C PRO A 115 4.67 13.27 -13.83
N PHE A 116 4.73 12.01 -14.26
CA PHE A 116 5.77 11.06 -13.87
C PHE A 116 7.21 11.58 -14.08
N GLY A 117 7.45 12.30 -15.20
CA GLY A 117 8.76 12.87 -15.50
C GLY A 117 9.22 13.89 -14.45
N ILE A 118 8.33 14.80 -14.06
CA ILE A 118 8.62 15.82 -13.04
C ILE A 118 8.78 15.16 -11.67
N ALA A 119 7.92 14.20 -11.33
CA ALA A 119 8.00 13.48 -10.06
C ALA A 119 9.31 12.69 -9.93
N SER A 120 9.76 12.03 -11.01
CA SER A 120 11.03 11.30 -11.04
C SER A 120 12.24 12.23 -10.89
N MET A 121 12.21 13.37 -11.57
CA MET A 121 13.27 14.38 -11.47
C MET A 121 13.37 14.94 -10.04
N LEU A 122 12.26 15.31 -9.43
CA LEU A 122 12.22 15.80 -8.06
C LEU A 122 12.69 14.76 -7.06
N GLY A 123 12.29 13.49 -7.23
CA GLY A 123 12.76 12.38 -6.40
C GLY A 123 14.25 12.14 -6.51
N SER A 124 14.82 12.28 -7.71
CA SER A 124 16.27 12.13 -7.95
C SER A 124 17.08 13.28 -7.35
N VAL A 125 16.62 14.52 -7.53
CA VAL A 125 17.29 15.70 -6.96
C VAL A 125 17.23 15.69 -5.43
N ALA A 126 16.09 15.35 -4.85
CA ALA A 126 15.93 15.28 -3.40
C ALA A 126 16.80 14.18 -2.76
N SER A 127 17.09 13.09 -3.48
CA SER A 127 17.97 12.02 -2.99
C SER A 127 19.46 12.42 -2.97
N LEU A 128 19.84 13.51 -3.62
CA LEU A 128 21.22 14.05 -3.61
C LEU A 128 21.51 14.96 -2.42
N ILE A 129 20.48 15.36 -1.67
CA ILE A 129 20.65 16.24 -0.50
C ILE A 129 20.79 15.37 0.75
N PRO A 130 22.02 15.23 1.31
CA PRO A 130 22.20 14.51 2.57
C PRO A 130 21.43 15.26 3.67
N LEU A 131 20.72 14.55 4.52
CA LEU A 131 19.82 15.00 5.60
C LEU A 131 18.34 15.20 5.23
N ILE A 132 17.94 15.14 3.97
CA ILE A 132 16.53 15.20 3.59
C ILE A 132 16.11 13.83 3.05
N THR A 133 15.29 13.11 3.80
CA THR A 133 14.63 11.92 3.25
C THR A 133 13.52 12.40 2.30
N PRO A 134 13.65 12.18 0.98
CA PRO A 134 12.65 12.66 0.04
C PRO A 134 11.30 11.99 0.37
N PRO A 135 10.20 12.76 0.32
CA PRO A 135 8.87 12.22 0.59
C PRO A 135 8.48 11.12 -0.40
N ILE A 136 9.03 11.14 -1.62
CA ILE A 136 8.83 10.11 -2.64
C ILE A 136 10.13 9.93 -3.40
N THR A 137 10.61 8.68 -3.51
CA THR A 137 11.83 8.33 -4.24
C THR A 137 11.54 8.05 -5.72
N SER A 138 12.56 8.15 -6.59
CA SER A 138 12.43 7.81 -8.01
C SER A 138 11.97 6.37 -8.23
N ASP A 139 12.39 5.42 -7.40
CA ASP A 139 11.94 4.02 -7.46
C ASP A 139 10.46 3.88 -7.12
N GLN A 140 9.98 4.62 -6.12
CA GLN A 140 8.54 4.67 -5.79
C GLN A 140 7.72 5.28 -6.93
N VAL A 141 8.23 6.33 -7.60
CA VAL A 141 7.60 6.90 -8.79
C VAL A 141 7.55 5.89 -9.94
N ALA A 142 8.59 5.07 -10.11
CA ALA A 142 8.61 4.03 -11.14
C ALA A 142 7.58 2.92 -10.86
N LEU A 143 7.41 2.54 -9.58
CA LEU A 143 6.37 1.57 -9.18
C LEU A 143 4.95 2.07 -9.42
N LEU A 144 4.71 3.38 -9.27
CA LEU A 144 3.41 4.01 -9.56
C LEU A 144 3.01 4.00 -11.05
N ARG A 145 3.85 3.50 -11.96
CA ARG A 145 3.52 3.34 -13.38
C ARG A 145 2.73 2.07 -13.68
N HIS A 146 2.68 1.14 -12.75
CA HIS A 146 2.04 -0.16 -12.90
C HIS A 146 1.01 -0.35 -11.79
N ASP A 147 -0.12 -0.93 -12.16
CA ASP A 147 -1.13 -1.32 -11.19
C ASP A 147 -0.56 -2.41 -10.26
N ASN A 148 -0.95 -2.37 -9.00
CA ASN A 148 -0.58 -3.34 -7.99
C ASN A 148 -1.85 -3.99 -7.44
N VAL A 149 -2.43 -4.84 -8.26
CA VAL A 149 -3.68 -5.58 -8.01
C VAL A 149 -3.46 -7.07 -8.24
N VAL A 150 -4.27 -7.89 -7.64
CA VAL A 150 -4.26 -9.34 -7.87
C VAL A 150 -4.62 -9.63 -9.31
N SER A 151 -3.84 -10.50 -9.95
CA SER A 151 -4.05 -10.88 -11.35
C SER A 151 -5.24 -11.83 -11.52
N GLU A 152 -5.87 -11.79 -12.70
CA GLU A 152 -6.96 -12.71 -13.04
C GLU A 152 -6.51 -14.18 -12.98
N ASP A 153 -5.26 -14.46 -13.32
CA ASP A 153 -4.70 -15.80 -13.22
C ASP A 153 -4.59 -16.27 -11.75
N ALA A 154 -4.18 -15.38 -10.83
CA ALA A 154 -4.15 -15.74 -9.42
C ALA A 154 -5.56 -15.98 -8.85
N ILE A 155 -6.54 -15.18 -9.28
CA ILE A 155 -7.95 -15.35 -8.89
C ILE A 155 -8.47 -16.69 -9.40
N ARG A 156 -8.31 -16.98 -10.69
CA ARG A 156 -8.78 -18.24 -11.31
C ARG A 156 -8.17 -19.47 -10.67
N ASP A 157 -6.88 -19.40 -10.31
CA ASP A 157 -6.13 -20.51 -9.72
C ASP A 157 -6.30 -20.61 -8.20
N GLY A 158 -7.09 -19.74 -7.58
CA GLY A 158 -7.28 -19.69 -6.12
C GLY A 158 -6.02 -19.33 -5.34
N ARG A 159 -5.07 -18.60 -5.96
CA ARG A 159 -3.82 -18.16 -5.33
C ARG A 159 -3.95 -16.76 -4.73
N THR A 160 -5.00 -16.56 -3.94
CA THR A 160 -5.40 -15.31 -3.28
C THR A 160 -5.70 -15.57 -1.81
N LEU A 161 -5.98 -14.52 -1.03
CA LEU A 161 -6.41 -14.66 0.36
C LEU A 161 -7.67 -15.54 0.47
N GLU A 162 -8.68 -15.25 -0.36
CA GLU A 162 -9.92 -16.03 -0.37
C GLU A 162 -9.68 -17.49 -0.75
N GLY A 163 -8.80 -17.74 -1.72
CA GLY A 163 -8.42 -19.09 -2.12
C GLY A 163 -7.67 -19.87 -1.03
N MET A 164 -7.06 -19.16 -0.08
CA MET A 164 -6.47 -19.73 1.14
C MET A 164 -7.48 -19.86 2.28
N GLY A 165 -8.73 -19.42 2.11
CA GLY A 165 -9.76 -19.41 3.15
C GLY A 165 -9.68 -18.22 4.11
N ILE A 166 -8.86 -17.22 3.80
CA ILE A 166 -8.76 -15.97 4.56
C ILE A 166 -9.76 -14.97 4.00
N ARG A 167 -10.61 -14.42 4.85
CA ARG A 167 -11.54 -13.34 4.48
C ARG A 167 -10.82 -11.99 4.57
N PRO A 168 -10.61 -11.28 3.44
CA PRO A 168 -9.87 -10.04 3.45
C PRO A 168 -10.58 -8.93 4.25
N THR A 169 -9.80 -8.16 5.00
CA THR A 169 -10.27 -7.09 5.87
C THR A 169 -10.44 -5.77 5.11
N LEU A 170 -11.58 -5.08 5.32
CA LEU A 170 -11.89 -3.80 4.70
C LEU A 170 -11.00 -2.68 5.23
N LEU A 171 -10.55 -1.78 4.35
CA LEU A 171 -9.83 -0.56 4.71
C LEU A 171 -10.60 0.30 5.72
N SER A 172 -11.89 0.46 5.49
CA SER A 172 -12.77 1.30 6.32
C SER A 172 -12.90 0.83 7.76
N SER A 173 -12.63 -0.45 8.05
CA SER A 173 -12.68 -1.01 9.41
C SER A 173 -11.42 -0.74 10.22
N VAL A 174 -10.27 -0.52 9.58
CA VAL A 174 -8.98 -0.42 10.27
C VAL A 174 -8.35 0.97 10.17
N VAL A 175 -8.31 1.56 8.96
CA VAL A 175 -7.60 2.84 8.71
C VAL A 175 -8.02 3.97 9.65
N PRO A 176 -9.32 4.15 9.99
CA PRO A 176 -9.73 5.20 10.92
C PRO A 176 -9.15 5.08 12.32
N SER A 177 -8.84 3.86 12.78
CA SER A 177 -8.36 3.61 14.15
C SER A 177 -6.97 4.19 14.40
N TYR A 178 -6.07 4.14 13.43
CA TYR A 178 -4.69 4.60 13.61
C TYR A 178 -4.41 5.96 12.95
N LEU A 179 -5.16 6.38 11.92
CA LEU A 179 -4.98 7.71 11.33
C LEU A 179 -5.60 8.85 12.15
N VAL A 180 -6.37 8.56 13.20
CA VAL A 180 -6.96 9.55 14.09
C VAL A 180 -5.93 10.57 14.63
N GLN A 181 -4.69 10.16 14.86
CA GLN A 181 -3.59 11.01 15.33
C GLN A 181 -3.23 12.16 14.39
N TYR A 182 -3.60 12.08 13.11
CA TYR A 182 -3.34 13.11 12.10
C TYR A 182 -4.48 14.13 11.95
N ARG A 183 -5.62 13.93 12.65
CA ARG A 183 -6.73 14.89 12.71
C ARG A 183 -6.27 16.20 13.35
N PRO A 184 -6.94 17.34 13.07
CA PRO A 184 -6.58 18.65 13.64
C PRO A 184 -6.44 18.66 15.17
N GLN A 185 -7.34 17.97 15.87
CA GLN A 185 -7.36 17.84 17.34
C GLN A 185 -7.07 16.39 17.80
N GLY A 186 -6.46 15.59 16.94
CA GLY A 186 -6.19 14.18 17.23
C GLY A 186 -7.47 13.41 17.56
N GLN A 187 -7.41 12.57 18.61
CA GLN A 187 -8.55 11.79 19.09
C GLN A 187 -9.70 12.64 19.66
N PHE A 188 -9.43 13.90 20.01
CA PHE A 188 -10.41 14.83 20.59
C PHE A 188 -11.22 15.62 19.56
N THR A 189 -11.05 15.34 18.28
CA THR A 189 -11.74 16.07 17.20
C THR A 189 -13.28 15.99 17.29
N ASP A 190 -13.82 14.98 17.96
CA ASP A 190 -15.26 14.72 18.09
C ASP A 190 -15.90 15.29 19.37
N THR A 191 -15.10 15.77 20.33
CA THR A 191 -15.61 16.29 21.62
C THR A 191 -16.22 17.71 21.53
N GLY A 192 -16.21 18.35 20.36
CA GLY A 192 -16.66 19.73 20.17
C GLY A 192 -18.08 19.92 19.60
N LYS A 193 -18.90 18.87 19.47
CA LYS A 193 -20.29 18.94 18.94
C LYS A 193 -21.30 18.18 19.79
N ALA A 194 -21.21 18.27 21.10
CA ALA A 194 -22.27 17.88 22.02
C ALA A 194 -22.52 19.08 22.94
N ALA A 195 -23.13 20.12 22.39
CA ALA A 195 -23.82 21.23 23.10
C ALA A 195 -24.85 21.82 22.17
#